data_79ccdee145de81834c0e2797da24df04
#
_entry.id   79ccdee145de81834c0e2797da24df04
#
_cell.length_a   1.000
_cell.length_b   1.000
_cell.length_c   1.000
_cell.angle_alpha   90.00
_cell.angle_beta   90.00
_cell.angle_gamma   90.00
#
_symmetry.space_group_name_H-M   'P 1'
#
loop_
_entity.id
_entity.type
_entity.pdbx_description
1 polymer ?
#
loop_
_entity_poly.entity_id
_entity_poly.type
_entity_poly.pdbx_seq_one_letter_code
_entity_poly.pdbx_strand_id
1 'polypeptide(L)'
;GALAAARVRGVRVPDDISVISLDGEDAIFTAPPLTAIATPLAEMGARAVVELEAMIDGREPQDVVIDIPPKLIYRESVAGPPNE
;
A
#
# COMPACT_ATOMS: atom_id res chain seq x y z
N GLY A 1 12.82 7.77 4.70
CA GLY A 1 12.52 6.47 4.17
C GLY A 1 13.43 6.02 3.03
N ALA A 2 12.99 5.03 2.31
CA ALA A 2 13.78 4.39 1.26
C ALA A 2 14.21 5.36 0.14
N LEU A 3 13.32 6.25 -0.29
CA LEU A 3 13.66 7.22 -1.34
C LEU A 3 14.73 8.21 -0.90
N ALA A 4 14.68 8.66 0.35
CA ALA A 4 15.71 9.55 0.89
C ALA A 4 17.06 8.85 0.98
N ALA A 5 17.07 7.59 1.42
CA ALA A 5 18.30 6.78 1.48
C ALA A 5 18.90 6.56 0.08
N ALA A 6 18.07 6.29 -0.89
CA ALA A 6 18.50 6.12 -2.28
C ALA A 6 19.14 7.40 -2.81
N ARG A 7 18.53 8.55 -2.53
CA ARG A 7 19.05 9.85 -2.97
C ARG A 7 20.42 10.15 -2.36
N VAL A 8 20.59 9.87 -1.05
CA VAL A 8 21.86 10.08 -0.37
C VAL A 8 22.96 9.21 -0.97
N ARG A 9 22.63 8.00 -1.40
CA ARG A 9 23.58 7.06 -1.98
C ARG A 9 23.78 7.22 -3.48
N GLY A 10 23.06 8.15 -4.13
CA GLY A 10 23.15 8.35 -5.57
C GLY A 10 22.47 7.25 -6.37
N VAL A 11 21.59 6.49 -5.76
CA VAL A 11 20.78 5.46 -6.45
C VAL A 11 19.54 6.10 -7.01
N ARG A 12 19.30 5.92 -8.30
CA ARG A 12 18.15 6.51 -9.01
C ARG A 12 16.95 5.57 -8.98
N VAL A 13 15.77 6.14 -8.74
CA VAL A 13 14.49 5.43 -8.78
C VAL A 13 13.65 6.05 -9.89
N PRO A 14 13.18 5.31 -10.90
CA PRO A 14 13.26 3.85 -11.06
C PRO A 14 14.48 3.36 -11.87
N ASP A 15 15.39 4.25 -12.31
CA ASP A 15 16.41 3.88 -13.30
C ASP A 15 17.37 2.81 -12.79
N ASP A 16 17.82 2.91 -11.55
CA ASP A 16 18.72 1.92 -10.95
C ASP A 16 17.95 0.85 -10.19
N ILE A 17 16.93 1.22 -9.44
CA ILE A 17 16.06 0.28 -8.72
C ILE A 17 14.60 0.74 -8.81
N SER A 18 13.69 -0.23 -8.75
CA SER A 18 12.26 0.02 -8.63
C SER A 18 11.85 -0.08 -7.16
N VAL A 19 10.86 0.73 -6.76
CA VAL A 19 10.34 0.75 -5.39
C VAL A 19 8.83 0.63 -5.41
N ILE A 20 8.28 -0.25 -4.58
CA ILE A 20 6.84 -0.42 -4.40
C ILE A 20 6.52 -0.20 -2.93
N SER A 21 5.49 0.59 -2.66
CA SER A 21 5.00 0.86 -1.32
C SER A 21 3.82 -0.05 -1.00
N LEU A 22 3.67 -0.41 0.28
CA LEU A 22 2.48 -1.13 0.75
C LEU A 22 1.30 -0.20 1.02
N ASP A 23 1.54 1.11 1.11
CA ASP A 23 0.51 2.09 1.42
C ASP A 23 0.42 3.11 0.29
N GLY A 24 -0.79 3.35 -0.21
CA GLY A 24 -0.99 4.09 -1.44
C GLY A 24 -1.29 5.57 -1.28
N GLU A 25 -1.78 6.03 -0.11
CA GLU A 25 -2.30 7.39 -0.02
C GLU A 25 -1.19 8.45 -0.10
N ASP A 26 -0.16 8.34 0.72
CA ASP A 26 0.94 9.30 0.72
C ASP A 26 1.96 9.06 -0.39
N ALA A 27 1.91 7.91 -1.02
CA ALA A 27 2.87 7.54 -2.06
C ALA A 27 2.78 8.40 -3.33
N ILE A 28 1.66 9.09 -3.54
CA ILE A 28 1.49 10.02 -4.66
C ILE A 28 2.32 11.30 -4.49
N PHE A 29 2.68 11.65 -3.25
CA PHE A 29 3.41 12.88 -2.93
C PHE A 29 4.93 12.70 -2.88
N THR A 30 5.42 11.49 -3.14
CA THR A 30 6.87 11.22 -3.16
C THR A 30 7.49 11.62 -4.49
N ALA A 31 8.81 11.69 -4.54
CA ALA A 31 9.58 11.98 -5.75
C ALA A 31 10.58 10.85 -6.03
N PRO A 32 10.32 9.98 -7.02
CA PRO A 32 9.13 9.92 -7.87
C PRO A 32 7.89 9.41 -7.12
N PRO A 33 6.67 9.65 -7.65
CA PRO A 33 5.47 9.05 -7.09
C PRO A 33 5.58 7.53 -7.06
N LEU A 34 5.28 6.93 -5.90
CA LEU A 34 5.49 5.49 -5.70
C LEU A 34 4.35 4.65 -6.25
N THR A 35 4.70 3.63 -7.03
CA THR A 35 3.82 2.50 -7.28
C THR A 35 3.49 1.85 -5.95
N ALA A 36 2.23 1.55 -5.71
CA ALA A 36 1.78 1.10 -4.38
C ALA A 36 0.72 0.03 -4.47
N ILE A 37 0.64 -0.77 -3.40
CA ILE A 37 -0.46 -1.70 -3.20
C ILE A 37 -1.49 -0.98 -2.34
N ALA A 38 -2.65 -0.67 -2.93
CA ALA A 38 -3.75 0.00 -2.24
C ALA A 38 -4.59 -1.04 -1.50
N THR A 39 -4.70 -0.91 -0.19
CA THR A 39 -5.55 -1.75 0.63
C THR A 39 -6.97 -1.18 0.68
N PRO A 40 -8.01 -2.05 0.79
CA PRO A 40 -9.41 -1.58 0.82
C PRO A 40 -9.80 -1.04 2.20
N LEU A 41 -9.21 0.09 2.61
CA LEU A 41 -9.36 0.62 3.97
C LEU A 41 -10.79 1.00 4.32
N ALA A 42 -11.55 1.55 3.37
CA ALA A 42 -12.93 1.95 3.61
C ALA A 42 -13.82 0.72 3.89
N GLU A 43 -13.65 -0.32 3.10
CA GLU A 43 -14.38 -1.58 3.28
C GLU A 43 -13.96 -2.29 4.57
N MET A 44 -12.68 -2.27 4.90
CA MET A 44 -12.17 -2.84 6.15
C MET A 44 -12.75 -2.11 7.36
N GLY A 45 -12.79 -0.78 7.32
CA GLY A 45 -13.39 0.02 8.39
C GLY A 45 -14.88 -0.24 8.56
N ALA A 46 -15.62 -0.28 7.46
CA ALA A 46 -17.06 -0.59 7.48
C ALA A 46 -17.33 -1.97 8.07
N ARG A 47 -16.55 -2.97 7.67
CA ARG A 47 -16.69 -4.34 8.19
C ARG A 47 -16.34 -4.39 9.67
N ALA A 48 -15.31 -3.67 10.11
CA ALA A 48 -14.93 -3.63 11.52
C ALA A 48 -16.07 -3.09 12.39
N VAL A 49 -16.77 -2.05 11.93
CA VAL A 49 -17.91 -1.48 12.66
C VAL A 49 -19.06 -2.50 12.74
N VAL A 50 -19.37 -3.18 11.65
CA VAL A 50 -20.43 -4.21 11.63
C VAL A 50 -20.11 -5.34 12.62
N GLU A 51 -18.86 -5.79 12.65
CA GLU A 51 -18.45 -6.85 13.58
C GLU A 51 -18.51 -6.38 15.04
N LEU A 52 -18.10 -5.13 15.30
CA LEU A 52 -18.18 -4.57 16.64
C LEU A 52 -19.62 -4.44 17.14
N GLU A 53 -20.53 -3.96 16.29
CA GLU A 53 -21.97 -3.89 16.62
C GLU A 53 -22.53 -5.27 16.96
N ALA A 54 -22.15 -6.30 16.20
CA ALA A 54 -22.61 -7.66 16.47
C ALA A 54 -22.12 -8.17 17.83
N MET A 55 -20.88 -7.83 18.21
CA MET A 55 -20.33 -8.20 19.52
C MET A 55 -21.04 -7.46 20.67
N ILE A 56 -21.39 -6.19 20.46
CA ILE A 56 -22.18 -5.41 21.44
C ILE A 56 -23.55 -6.07 21.65
N ASP A 57 -24.14 -6.63 20.60
CA ASP A 57 -25.42 -7.34 20.64
C ASP A 57 -25.32 -8.78 21.18
N GLY A 58 -24.13 -9.21 21.61
CA GLY A 58 -23.92 -10.47 22.30
C GLY A 58 -23.24 -11.58 21.51
N ARG A 59 -22.84 -11.32 20.27
CA ARG A 59 -22.08 -12.33 19.51
C ARG A 59 -20.66 -12.49 20.09
N GLU A 60 -20.18 -13.72 20.15
CA GLU A 60 -18.82 -13.98 20.59
C GLU A 60 -17.79 -13.37 19.63
N PRO A 61 -16.66 -12.80 20.16
CA PRO A 61 -15.58 -12.33 19.30
C PRO A 61 -15.02 -13.45 18.42
N GLN A 62 -14.73 -13.13 17.15
CA GLN A 62 -14.14 -14.08 16.23
C GLN A 62 -13.25 -13.34 15.22
N ASP A 63 -12.27 -14.06 14.69
CA ASP A 63 -11.45 -13.54 13.61
C ASP A 63 -12.27 -13.44 12.33
N VAL A 64 -12.07 -12.35 11.59
CA VAL A 64 -12.78 -12.11 10.33
C VAL A 64 -11.76 -11.86 9.23
N VAL A 65 -11.90 -12.59 8.14
CA VAL A 65 -11.10 -12.37 6.94
C VAL A 65 -11.94 -11.58 5.95
N ILE A 66 -11.43 -10.43 5.53
CA ILE A 66 -12.08 -9.60 4.53
C ILE A 66 -11.48 -9.94 3.18
N ASP A 67 -12.26 -10.63 2.35
CA ASP A 67 -11.81 -11.14 1.06
C ASP A 67 -12.03 -10.11 -0.05
N ILE A 68 -11.34 -8.98 0.07
CA ILE A 68 -11.32 -7.95 -0.97
C ILE A 68 -9.88 -7.82 -1.44
N PRO A 69 -9.59 -8.16 -2.71
CA PRO A 69 -8.20 -8.11 -3.19
C PRO A 69 -7.68 -6.69 -3.21
N PRO A 70 -6.44 -6.45 -2.76
CA PRO A 70 -5.80 -5.16 -2.91
C PRO A 70 -5.50 -4.88 -4.39
N LYS A 71 -5.38 -3.60 -4.73
CA LYS A 71 -5.06 -3.16 -6.09
C LYS A 71 -3.63 -2.66 -6.15
N LEU A 72 -2.94 -3.02 -7.24
CA LEU A 72 -1.64 -2.44 -7.55
C LEU A 72 -1.87 -1.16 -8.38
N ILE A 73 -1.38 -0.05 -7.88
CA ILE A 73 -1.46 1.25 -8.54
C ILE A 73 -0.09 1.60 -9.10
N TYR A 74 0.05 1.54 -10.42
CA TYR A 74 1.30 1.90 -11.08
C TYR A 74 1.47 3.42 -11.11
N ARG A 75 2.66 3.86 -10.70
CA ARG A 75 3.10 5.25 -10.78
C ARG A 75 4.48 5.28 -11.44
N GLU A 76 5.37 6.16 -11.00
CA GLU A 76 6.64 6.40 -11.70
C GLU A 76 7.86 5.71 -11.08
N SER A 77 7.68 4.96 -9.99
CA SER A 77 8.80 4.37 -9.23
C SER A 77 9.21 2.97 -9.70
N VAL A 78 8.58 2.44 -10.72
CA VAL A 78 8.85 1.09 -11.25
C VAL A 78 9.19 1.17 -12.73
N ALA A 79 10.23 0.48 -13.13
CA ALA A 79 10.63 0.36 -14.53
C ALA A 79 11.20 -1.04 -14.78
N GLY A 80 11.35 -1.39 -16.05
CA GLY A 80 12.04 -2.61 -16.43
C GLY A 80 13.51 -2.60 -15.99
N PRO A 81 14.17 -3.77 -15.98
CA PRO A 81 15.58 -3.84 -15.58
C PRO A 81 16.44 -2.91 -16.44
N PRO A 82 17.50 -2.29 -15.87
CA PRO A 82 18.45 -1.55 -16.67
C PRO A 82 19.05 -2.47 -17.76
N ASN A 83 19.30 -1.94 -18.92
CA ASN A 83 19.86 -2.68 -20.08
C ASN A 83 18.85 -3.60 -20.81
N GLU A 84 17.58 -3.40 -20.62
CA GLU A 84 16.54 -4.02 -21.45
C GLU A 84 15.85 -3.03 -22.34
#